data_d1e3148482c15947a1cf252547b2d03e
#
_entry.id   d1e3148482c15947a1cf252547b2d03e
#
_cell.length_a   1.000
_cell.length_b   1.000
_cell.length_c   1.000
_cell.angle_alpha   90.00
_cell.angle_beta   90.00
_cell.angle_gamma   90.00
#
_symmetry.space_group_name_H-M   'P 1'
#
loop_
_entity.id
_entity.type
_entity.pdbx_description
1 polymer ?
#
loop_
_entity_poly.entity_id
_entity_poly.type
_entity_poly.pdbx_seq_one_letter_code
_entity_poly.pdbx_strand_id
1 'polypeptide(L)'
;CDIFWGGSLSTTIERRELFAPYISENESVVRPEFCNVEGNMTRFTDVPSVLMVNTNLIGGISIKGYGDLLQPELKGRIAMANPSVSSSSYEHLINMLYAMGNGDPEMGWDYVRAFCENLDGNLLESSSAVYKGVAEGRYTVGLTFEEGAAHYVAGENSAVKLVYMEEGVISKPDVVCIAVGAEHMAEARAFVDFVTGRDAQTMIATTLDRRSVRTDVEEPDYLPDKDSLHIIYDDPAVVNENKQKWLSRFDDIFRATLTEGG
;
A
#
# COMPACT_ATOMS: atom_id res chain seq x y z
N CYS A 1 -24.46 -6.53 9.38
CA CYS A 1 -23.17 -6.98 8.82
C CYS A 1 -22.41 -7.67 9.93
N ASP A 2 -21.97 -8.92 9.70
CA ASP A 2 -21.27 -9.72 10.71
C ASP A 2 -19.76 -9.63 10.57
N ILE A 3 -19.27 -9.36 9.34
CA ILE A 3 -17.86 -9.28 9.01
C ILE A 3 -17.55 -8.00 8.28
N PHE A 4 -16.46 -7.36 8.66
CA PHE A 4 -15.72 -6.38 7.88
C PHE A 4 -14.50 -7.10 7.27
N TRP A 5 -14.40 -7.09 5.94
CA TRP A 5 -13.31 -7.75 5.22
C TRP A 5 -12.68 -6.80 4.20
N GLY A 6 -11.41 -6.56 4.35
CA GLY A 6 -10.62 -5.66 3.52
C GLY A 6 -10.36 -4.31 4.18
N GLY A 7 -9.57 -3.50 3.52
CA GLY A 7 -9.08 -2.23 4.04
C GLY A 7 -7.83 -2.38 4.91
N SER A 8 -6.92 -1.42 4.75
CA SER A 8 -5.66 -1.39 5.48
C SER A 8 -5.87 -1.28 6.98
N LEU A 9 -5.00 -1.94 7.75
CA LEU A 9 -4.98 -1.83 9.21
C LEU A 9 -4.93 -0.36 9.67
N SER A 10 -4.10 0.45 9.06
CA SER A 10 -3.92 1.87 9.42
C SER A 10 -5.19 2.72 9.26
N THR A 11 -6.05 2.37 8.33
CA THR A 11 -7.34 3.07 8.13
C THR A 11 -8.46 2.50 9.00
N THR A 12 -8.34 1.25 9.43
CA THR A 12 -9.40 0.51 10.15
C THR A 12 -9.23 0.58 11.66
N ILE A 13 -7.98 0.69 12.15
CA ILE A 13 -7.64 0.66 13.58
C ILE A 13 -8.29 1.80 14.39
N GLU A 14 -8.57 2.93 13.77
CA GLU A 14 -9.28 4.06 14.39
C GLU A 14 -10.69 3.70 14.86
N ARG A 15 -11.25 2.61 14.36
CA ARG A 15 -12.60 2.13 14.65
C ARG A 15 -12.62 0.75 15.27
N ARG A 16 -11.53 0.35 15.92
CA ARG A 16 -11.38 -0.98 16.50
C ARG A 16 -12.46 -1.35 17.52
N GLU A 17 -13.09 -0.36 18.14
CA GLU A 17 -14.20 -0.55 19.09
C GLU A 17 -15.46 -1.11 18.44
N LEU A 18 -15.56 -1.07 17.11
CA LEU A 18 -16.67 -1.67 16.35
C LEU A 18 -16.48 -3.18 16.14
N PHE A 19 -15.33 -3.75 16.53
CA PHE A 19 -15.00 -5.14 16.26
C PHE A 19 -14.94 -5.97 17.53
N ALA A 20 -15.58 -7.14 17.46
CA ALA A 20 -15.62 -8.12 18.55
C ALA A 20 -14.25 -8.81 18.72
N PRO A 21 -13.84 -9.12 19.96
CA PRO A 21 -12.62 -9.89 20.20
C PRO A 21 -12.68 -11.28 19.56
N TYR A 22 -11.67 -11.58 18.77
CA TYR A 22 -11.45 -12.91 18.22
C TYR A 22 -10.00 -13.09 17.77
N ILE A 23 -9.38 -14.18 18.20
CA ILE A 23 -8.07 -14.64 17.72
C ILE A 23 -8.30 -15.93 16.93
N SER A 24 -7.85 -15.96 15.69
CA SER A 24 -7.97 -17.13 14.82
C SER A 24 -7.14 -18.30 15.37
N GLU A 25 -7.62 -19.53 15.16
CA GLU A 25 -6.85 -20.75 15.45
C GLU A 25 -5.53 -20.83 14.63
N ASN A 26 -5.44 -20.10 13.53
CA ASN A 26 -4.27 -20.02 12.67
C ASN A 26 -3.21 -19.01 13.15
N GLU A 27 -3.44 -18.27 14.23
CA GLU A 27 -2.54 -17.20 14.69
C GLU A 27 -1.09 -17.66 14.92
N SER A 28 -0.89 -18.91 15.33
CA SER A 28 0.43 -19.48 15.64
C SER A 28 1.37 -19.63 14.44
N VAL A 29 0.85 -19.55 13.22
CA VAL A 29 1.60 -19.66 11.97
C VAL A 29 1.61 -18.35 11.18
N VAL A 30 1.05 -17.28 11.75
CA VAL A 30 1.15 -15.92 11.22
C VAL A 30 2.55 -15.37 11.49
N ARG A 31 3.10 -14.61 10.55
CA ARG A 31 4.38 -13.89 10.72
C ARG A 31 4.27 -12.95 11.93
N PRO A 32 5.30 -12.83 12.78
CA PRO A 32 5.22 -12.05 14.02
C PRO A 32 4.72 -10.61 13.85
N GLU A 33 5.13 -9.94 12.77
CA GLU A 33 4.73 -8.57 12.44
C GLU A 33 3.25 -8.43 12.06
N PHE A 34 2.58 -9.54 11.75
CA PHE A 34 1.15 -9.56 11.37
C PHE A 34 0.27 -10.20 12.44
N CYS A 35 0.79 -10.55 13.61
CA CYS A 35 -0.02 -11.06 14.68
C CYS A 35 -1.10 -10.07 15.13
N ASN A 36 -2.28 -10.61 15.51
CA ASN A 36 -3.44 -9.84 15.97
C ASN A 36 -3.24 -9.36 17.42
N VAL A 37 -2.34 -8.40 17.62
CA VAL A 37 -1.99 -7.89 18.95
C VAL A 37 -3.11 -7.08 19.61
N GLU A 38 -4.03 -6.52 18.85
CA GLU A 38 -5.21 -5.80 19.36
C GLU A 38 -6.30 -6.76 19.85
N GLY A 39 -6.25 -8.02 19.43
CA GLY A 39 -7.19 -9.06 19.82
C GLY A 39 -8.52 -9.10 19.06
N ASN A 40 -8.71 -8.19 18.08
CA ASN A 40 -9.94 -8.08 17.32
C ASN A 40 -9.75 -7.67 15.86
N MET A 41 -8.50 -7.62 15.39
CA MET A 41 -8.16 -7.18 14.02
C MET A 41 -7.22 -8.20 13.37
N THR A 42 -7.79 -9.27 12.80
CA THR A 42 -7.03 -10.32 12.15
C THR A 42 -6.49 -9.85 10.81
N ARG A 43 -5.17 -10.00 10.59
CA ARG A 43 -4.51 -9.72 9.32
C ARG A 43 -4.66 -10.92 8.39
N PHE A 44 -4.87 -10.68 7.11
CA PHE A 44 -5.01 -11.76 6.14
C PHE A 44 -4.19 -11.59 4.86
N THR A 45 -3.65 -10.42 4.57
CA THR A 45 -2.73 -10.18 3.46
C THR A 45 -1.69 -9.15 3.88
N ASP A 46 -0.51 -9.20 3.25
CA ASP A 46 0.52 -8.19 3.31
C ASP A 46 0.51 -7.38 2.00
N VAL A 47 0.54 -6.04 2.09
CA VAL A 47 0.35 -5.15 0.95
C VAL A 47 1.45 -4.09 0.90
N PRO A 48 2.62 -4.41 0.30
CA PRO A 48 3.70 -3.45 0.12
C PRO A 48 3.30 -2.30 -0.81
N SER A 49 3.75 -1.08 -0.49
CA SER A 49 3.76 0.04 -1.41
C SER A 49 4.82 -0.17 -2.49
N VAL A 50 4.49 0.09 -3.75
CA VAL A 50 5.43 -0.07 -4.89
C VAL A 50 5.28 1.05 -5.90
N LEU A 51 6.35 1.28 -6.68
CA LEU A 51 6.25 2.03 -7.92
C LEU A 51 6.03 1.06 -9.09
N MET A 52 5.03 1.32 -9.90
CA MET A 52 4.80 0.62 -11.16
C MET A 52 5.40 1.44 -12.30
N VAL A 53 6.29 0.86 -13.09
CA VAL A 53 7.03 1.57 -14.14
C VAL A 53 6.71 0.95 -15.51
N ASN A 54 6.28 1.78 -16.46
CA ASN A 54 6.10 1.35 -17.85
C ASN A 54 7.46 1.32 -18.57
N THR A 55 7.90 0.11 -18.94
CA THR A 55 9.22 -0.13 -19.53
C THR A 55 9.36 0.41 -20.95
N ASN A 56 8.25 0.59 -21.66
CA ASN A 56 8.25 1.16 -23.01
C ASN A 56 8.37 2.70 -23.00
N LEU A 57 7.97 3.34 -21.90
CA LEU A 57 7.94 4.80 -21.77
C LEU A 57 9.13 5.37 -21.00
N ILE A 58 9.77 4.55 -20.15
CA ILE A 58 10.82 5.00 -19.24
C ILE A 58 12.12 5.42 -19.96
N GLY A 59 12.36 4.86 -21.16
CA GLY A 59 13.58 5.12 -21.93
C GLY A 59 14.84 4.72 -21.16
N GLY A 60 15.81 5.63 -21.09
CA GLY A 60 17.08 5.40 -20.37
C GLY A 60 17.07 5.77 -18.89
N ILE A 61 15.92 6.18 -18.33
CA ILE A 61 15.80 6.60 -16.93
C ILE A 61 15.82 5.34 -16.02
N SER A 62 16.68 5.36 -15.00
CA SER A 62 16.68 4.34 -13.94
C SER A 62 15.80 4.79 -12.81
N ILE A 63 14.88 3.93 -12.36
CA ILE A 63 14.05 4.13 -11.18
C ILE A 63 14.36 3.02 -10.18
N LYS A 64 14.82 3.41 -9.00
CA LYS A 64 15.11 2.53 -7.86
C LYS A 64 14.31 2.92 -6.61
N GLY A 65 13.84 4.17 -6.55
CA GLY A 65 13.10 4.65 -5.41
C GLY A 65 12.47 6.03 -5.63
N TYR A 66 12.08 6.62 -4.54
CA TYR A 66 11.42 7.92 -4.53
C TYR A 66 12.30 9.05 -5.04
N GLY A 67 13.59 9.03 -4.71
CA GLY A 67 14.54 10.06 -5.15
C GLY A 67 14.59 10.22 -6.66
N ASP A 68 14.45 9.13 -7.39
CA ASP A 68 14.46 9.13 -8.86
C ASP A 68 13.21 9.77 -9.48
N LEU A 69 12.11 9.89 -8.72
CA LEU A 69 10.88 10.53 -9.21
C LEU A 69 11.00 12.05 -9.37
N LEU A 70 12.06 12.65 -8.84
CA LEU A 70 12.33 14.09 -8.99
C LEU A 70 13.06 14.45 -10.30
N GLN A 71 13.40 13.45 -11.14
CA GLN A 71 14.04 13.70 -12.43
C GLN A 71 13.12 14.54 -13.33
N PRO A 72 13.63 15.65 -13.94
CA PRO A 72 12.80 16.56 -14.74
C PRO A 72 12.09 15.89 -15.93
N GLU A 73 12.68 14.82 -16.46
CA GLU A 73 12.12 14.03 -17.57
C GLU A 73 10.83 13.29 -17.18
N LEU A 74 10.57 13.13 -15.89
CA LEU A 74 9.36 12.51 -15.36
C LEU A 74 8.25 13.51 -15.06
N LYS A 75 8.51 14.82 -15.18
CA LYS A 75 7.51 15.85 -14.92
C LYS A 75 6.26 15.64 -15.78
N GLY A 76 5.08 15.59 -15.14
CA GLY A 76 3.80 15.32 -15.78
C GLY A 76 3.61 13.89 -16.28
N ARG A 77 4.55 12.96 -15.98
CA ARG A 77 4.49 11.55 -16.41
C ARG A 77 4.34 10.57 -15.26
N ILE A 78 4.16 11.09 -14.06
CA ILE A 78 3.93 10.33 -12.83
C ILE A 78 2.43 10.37 -12.49
N ALA A 79 1.88 9.27 -12.02
CA ALA A 79 0.51 9.16 -11.54
C ALA A 79 0.49 8.77 -10.06
N MET A 80 -0.33 9.48 -9.28
CA MET A 80 -0.69 9.15 -7.92
C MET A 80 -2.18 9.41 -7.73
N ALA A 81 -2.89 8.60 -6.95
CA ALA A 81 -4.25 8.97 -6.58
C ALA A 81 -4.25 9.98 -5.43
N ASN A 82 -5.34 10.70 -5.27
CA ASN A 82 -5.45 11.65 -4.16
C ASN A 82 -5.43 10.89 -2.81
N PRO A 83 -4.49 11.20 -1.90
CA PRO A 83 -4.41 10.54 -0.59
C PRO A 83 -5.65 10.69 0.29
N SER A 84 -6.48 11.72 0.03
CA SER A 84 -7.73 11.93 0.78
C SER A 84 -8.85 10.96 0.40
N VAL A 85 -8.75 10.29 -0.77
CA VAL A 85 -9.80 9.38 -1.29
C VAL A 85 -9.28 7.98 -1.58
N SER A 86 -7.97 7.76 -1.51
CA SER A 86 -7.33 6.46 -1.77
C SER A 86 -6.42 6.07 -0.61
N SER A 87 -6.72 4.94 0.03
CA SER A 87 -5.91 4.41 1.14
C SER A 87 -4.49 4.08 0.71
N SER A 88 -4.30 3.44 -0.45
CA SER A 88 -2.95 3.12 -0.96
C SER A 88 -2.11 4.38 -1.25
N SER A 89 -2.73 5.46 -1.69
CA SER A 89 -2.02 6.73 -1.87
C SER A 89 -1.72 7.43 -0.56
N TYR A 90 -2.58 7.27 0.45
CA TYR A 90 -2.25 7.72 1.80
C TYR A 90 -1.07 6.92 2.39
N GLU A 91 -1.03 5.60 2.16
CA GLU A 91 0.13 4.78 2.54
C GLU A 91 1.41 5.24 1.80
N HIS A 92 1.33 5.62 0.52
CA HIS A 92 2.47 6.22 -0.17
C HIS A 92 2.90 7.57 0.41
N LEU A 93 1.96 8.41 0.86
CA LEU A 93 2.30 9.65 1.55
C LEU A 93 3.06 9.37 2.85
N ILE A 94 2.58 8.42 3.67
CA ILE A 94 3.28 7.98 4.87
C ILE A 94 4.67 7.45 4.51
N ASN A 95 4.76 6.58 3.50
CA ASN A 95 6.02 5.97 3.08
C ASN A 95 7.03 7.05 2.64
N MET A 96 6.62 8.04 1.82
CA MET A 96 7.48 9.15 1.43
C MET A 96 7.96 9.95 2.66
N LEU A 97 7.07 10.24 3.60
CA LEU A 97 7.43 11.00 4.78
C LEU A 97 8.48 10.28 5.64
N TYR A 98 8.31 8.98 5.87
CA TYR A 98 9.25 8.21 6.70
C TYR A 98 10.53 7.86 5.95
N ALA A 99 10.46 7.43 4.69
CA ALA A 99 11.62 7.04 3.88
C ALA A 99 12.53 8.25 3.60
N MET A 100 11.95 9.33 3.08
CA MET A 100 12.72 10.53 2.72
C MET A 100 13.07 11.41 3.91
N GLY A 101 12.37 11.22 5.03
CA GLY A 101 12.67 11.85 6.33
C GLY A 101 13.64 11.06 7.21
N ASN A 102 14.20 9.93 6.72
CA ASN A 102 15.06 9.05 7.53
C ASN A 102 14.42 8.63 8.87
N GLY A 103 13.14 8.28 8.84
CA GLY A 103 12.36 7.86 9.99
C GLY A 103 11.65 9.00 10.74
N ASP A 104 11.94 10.27 10.46
CA ASP A 104 11.21 11.43 10.98
C ASP A 104 10.25 11.99 9.91
N PRO A 105 8.93 11.77 10.03
CA PRO A 105 7.97 12.17 9.00
C PRO A 105 7.90 13.70 8.79
N GLU A 106 8.29 14.51 9.77
CA GLU A 106 8.31 15.97 9.59
C GLU A 106 9.45 16.42 8.65
N MET A 107 10.52 15.65 8.54
CA MET A 107 11.64 15.93 7.63
C MET A 107 11.37 15.52 6.18
N GLY A 108 10.36 14.67 5.91
CA GLY A 108 10.01 14.20 4.55
C GLY A 108 9.25 15.23 3.70
N TRP A 109 8.78 16.34 4.28
CA TRP A 109 7.90 17.27 3.57
C TRP A 109 8.58 18.08 2.46
N ASP A 110 9.88 18.31 2.53
CA ASP A 110 10.61 18.96 1.43
C ASP A 110 10.62 18.08 0.18
N TYR A 111 10.78 16.76 0.37
CA TYR A 111 10.63 15.80 -0.72
C TYR A 111 9.19 15.82 -1.30
N VAL A 112 8.16 15.77 -0.44
CA VAL A 112 6.76 15.77 -0.88
C VAL A 112 6.45 17.04 -1.72
N ARG A 113 7.01 18.19 -1.37
CA ARG A 113 6.85 19.43 -2.16
C ARG A 113 7.45 19.27 -3.56
N ALA A 114 8.71 18.85 -3.65
CA ALA A 114 9.39 18.66 -4.93
C ALA A 114 8.70 17.57 -5.79
N PHE A 115 8.19 16.52 -5.13
CA PHE A 115 7.40 15.49 -5.80
C PHE A 115 6.09 16.04 -6.38
N CYS A 116 5.35 16.87 -5.63
CA CYS A 116 4.12 17.52 -6.13
C CYS A 116 4.38 18.42 -7.35
N GLU A 117 5.54 19.13 -7.40
CA GLU A 117 5.94 19.89 -8.58
C GLU A 117 6.13 18.98 -9.80
N ASN A 118 6.68 17.76 -9.59
CA ASN A 118 6.91 16.80 -10.65
C ASN A 118 5.64 16.04 -11.08
N LEU A 119 4.62 15.94 -10.21
CA LEU A 119 3.29 15.44 -10.58
C LEU A 119 2.62 16.29 -11.65
N ASP A 120 2.89 17.61 -11.68
CA ASP A 120 2.38 18.54 -12.68
C ASP A 120 0.84 18.47 -12.85
N GLY A 121 0.13 18.39 -11.72
CA GLY A 121 -1.33 18.30 -11.69
C GLY A 121 -1.94 16.90 -11.86
N ASN A 122 -1.13 15.87 -12.04
CA ASN A 122 -1.62 14.49 -12.22
C ASN A 122 -2.01 13.81 -10.89
N LEU A 123 -3.12 14.22 -10.29
CA LEU A 123 -3.70 13.58 -9.13
C LEU A 123 -5.02 12.89 -9.52
N LEU A 124 -5.07 11.56 -9.36
CA LEU A 124 -6.16 10.72 -9.86
C LEU A 124 -7.18 10.39 -8.77
N GLU A 125 -8.37 9.97 -9.18
CA GLU A 125 -9.49 9.69 -8.28
C GLU A 125 -9.42 8.32 -7.58
N SER A 126 -8.57 7.39 -8.06
CA SER A 126 -8.48 6.05 -7.48
C SER A 126 -7.14 5.37 -7.79
N SER A 127 -6.75 4.42 -6.93
CA SER A 127 -5.60 3.56 -7.15
C SER A 127 -5.72 2.74 -8.44
N SER A 128 -6.92 2.31 -8.80
CA SER A 128 -7.14 1.57 -10.04
C SER A 128 -6.90 2.44 -11.28
N ALA A 129 -7.14 3.74 -11.23
CA ALA A 129 -6.81 4.65 -12.31
C ALA A 129 -5.28 4.80 -12.47
N VAL A 130 -4.52 4.69 -11.37
CA VAL A 130 -3.05 4.74 -11.39
C VAL A 130 -2.47 3.54 -12.13
N TYR A 131 -2.66 2.31 -11.63
CA TYR A 131 -2.01 1.15 -12.23
C TYR A 131 -2.52 0.84 -13.65
N LYS A 132 -3.82 1.04 -13.93
CA LYS A 132 -4.35 0.95 -15.30
C LYS A 132 -3.73 2.01 -16.22
N GLY A 133 -3.61 3.24 -15.76
CA GLY A 133 -2.99 4.32 -16.53
C GLY A 133 -1.54 4.05 -16.90
N VAL A 134 -0.76 3.43 -16.01
CA VAL A 134 0.61 2.99 -16.31
C VAL A 134 0.62 1.82 -17.28
N ALA A 135 -0.22 0.80 -17.06
CA ALA A 135 -0.30 -0.37 -17.94
C ALA A 135 -0.71 0.02 -19.37
N GLU A 136 -1.65 0.95 -19.52
CA GLU A 136 -2.12 1.48 -20.81
C GLU A 136 -1.17 2.50 -21.46
N GLY A 137 -0.06 2.85 -20.81
CA GLY A 137 0.94 3.79 -21.34
C GLY A 137 0.53 5.26 -21.26
N ARG A 138 -0.42 5.62 -20.40
CA ARG A 138 -0.76 7.03 -20.15
C ARG A 138 0.24 7.72 -19.24
N TYR A 139 0.84 6.96 -18.32
CA TYR A 139 1.86 7.42 -17.39
C TYR A 139 3.09 6.52 -17.44
N THR A 140 4.24 7.10 -17.16
CA THR A 140 5.52 6.37 -17.13
C THR A 140 5.72 5.65 -15.80
N VAL A 141 5.34 6.30 -14.69
CA VAL A 141 5.45 5.75 -13.34
C VAL A 141 4.14 5.98 -12.60
N GLY A 142 3.74 5.03 -11.77
CA GLY A 142 2.58 5.15 -10.87
C GLY A 142 2.91 4.70 -9.46
N LEU A 143 2.45 5.46 -8.48
CA LEU A 143 2.53 5.11 -7.07
C LEU A 143 1.30 4.27 -6.72
N THR A 144 1.52 2.99 -6.40
CA THR A 144 0.43 2.03 -6.17
C THR A 144 0.83 0.96 -5.15
N PHE A 145 0.00 -0.03 -4.95
CA PHE A 145 0.28 -1.18 -4.09
C PHE A 145 0.61 -2.42 -4.93
N GLU A 146 1.37 -3.33 -4.35
CA GLU A 146 1.94 -4.48 -5.05
C GLU A 146 0.90 -5.29 -5.82
N GLU A 147 -0.17 -5.74 -5.18
CA GLU A 147 -1.21 -6.57 -5.82
C GLU A 147 -1.84 -5.89 -7.04
N GLY A 148 -2.18 -4.59 -6.94
CA GLY A 148 -2.78 -3.87 -8.06
C GLY A 148 -1.90 -3.80 -9.29
N ALA A 149 -0.58 -3.85 -9.11
CA ALA A 149 0.42 -3.81 -10.17
C ALA A 149 0.93 -5.21 -10.56
N ALA A 150 1.00 -6.17 -9.63
CA ALA A 150 1.53 -7.51 -9.82
C ALA A 150 0.82 -8.27 -10.96
N HIS A 151 -0.50 -8.14 -11.05
CA HIS A 151 -1.31 -8.73 -12.12
C HIS A 151 -0.83 -8.35 -13.53
N TYR A 152 -0.25 -7.16 -13.70
CA TYR A 152 0.27 -6.69 -14.98
C TYR A 152 1.72 -7.14 -15.26
N VAL A 153 2.44 -7.62 -14.23
CA VAL A 153 3.85 -8.04 -14.35
C VAL A 153 3.97 -9.52 -14.68
N ALA A 154 3.01 -10.35 -14.28
CA ALA A 154 3.04 -11.81 -14.38
C ALA A 154 3.11 -12.37 -15.82
N GLY A 155 3.11 -11.55 -16.87
CA GLY A 155 3.19 -11.99 -18.27
C GLY A 155 4.62 -11.91 -18.84
N GLU A 156 5.03 -12.91 -19.66
CA GLU A 156 6.36 -12.99 -20.28
C GLU A 156 6.77 -11.75 -21.11
N ASN A 157 5.81 -10.93 -21.55
CA ASN A 157 6.03 -9.72 -22.35
C ASN A 157 5.43 -8.48 -21.67
N SER A 158 5.47 -8.42 -20.36
CA SER A 158 4.93 -7.28 -19.63
C SER A 158 5.64 -5.97 -20.01
N ALA A 159 4.84 -4.96 -20.35
CA ALA A 159 5.32 -3.60 -20.57
C ALA A 159 5.55 -2.84 -19.24
N VAL A 160 5.37 -3.49 -18.10
CA VAL A 160 5.51 -2.88 -16.77
C VAL A 160 6.39 -3.71 -15.86
N LYS A 161 7.03 -3.04 -14.91
CA LYS A 161 7.78 -3.66 -13.81
C LYS A 161 7.42 -3.01 -12.49
N LEU A 162 7.62 -3.75 -11.39
CA LEU A 162 7.57 -3.21 -10.03
C LEU A 162 8.93 -2.72 -9.59
N VAL A 163 8.94 -1.67 -8.80
CA VAL A 163 10.11 -1.16 -8.10
C VAL A 163 9.75 -0.99 -6.62
N TYR A 164 10.47 -1.67 -5.77
CA TYR A 164 10.45 -1.50 -4.32
C TYR A 164 11.49 -0.45 -3.98
N MET A 165 11.08 0.60 -3.31
CA MET A 165 11.90 1.78 -3.09
C MET A 165 13.13 1.45 -2.23
N GLU A 166 14.33 1.80 -2.71
CA GLU A 166 15.58 1.55 -1.98
C GLU A 166 15.69 2.34 -0.69
N GLU A 167 15.01 3.50 -0.60
CA GLU A 167 14.92 4.31 0.62
C GLU A 167 14.06 3.66 1.70
N GLY A 168 13.21 2.72 1.33
CA GLY A 168 12.40 1.93 2.23
C GLY A 168 10.96 1.75 1.76
N VAL A 169 10.42 0.58 2.07
CA VAL A 169 9.05 0.17 1.73
C VAL A 169 8.24 0.04 3.01
N ILE A 170 7.13 0.75 3.11
CA ILE A 170 6.11 0.45 4.11
C ILE A 170 5.15 -0.60 3.53
N SER A 171 4.93 -1.66 4.30
CA SER A 171 3.97 -2.69 3.98
C SER A 171 2.90 -2.75 5.06
N LYS A 172 1.65 -2.65 4.66
CA LYS A 172 0.50 -2.66 5.57
C LYS A 172 -0.41 -3.84 5.29
N PRO A 173 -0.80 -4.59 6.33
CA PRO A 173 -1.76 -5.66 6.15
C PRO A 173 -3.18 -5.12 5.95
N ASP A 174 -3.95 -5.84 5.12
CA ASP A 174 -5.39 -5.75 5.16
C ASP A 174 -5.96 -6.62 6.29
N VAL A 175 -7.14 -6.27 6.79
CA VAL A 175 -7.75 -6.93 7.94
C VAL A 175 -9.09 -7.57 7.63
N VAL A 176 -9.39 -8.62 8.40
CA VAL A 176 -10.71 -9.22 8.53
C VAL A 176 -11.14 -9.16 9.99
N CYS A 177 -12.30 -8.58 10.26
CA CYS A 177 -12.79 -8.33 11.62
C CYS A 177 -14.23 -8.77 11.77
N ILE A 178 -14.62 -9.22 12.96
CA ILE A 178 -16.01 -9.55 13.30
C ILE A 178 -16.66 -8.31 13.91
N ALA A 179 -17.83 -7.93 13.44
CA ALA A 179 -18.54 -6.78 13.99
C ALA A 179 -19.05 -7.05 15.42
N VAL A 180 -19.03 -6.03 16.29
CA VAL A 180 -19.70 -6.10 17.59
C VAL A 180 -21.21 -6.29 17.34
N GLY A 181 -21.79 -7.30 18.00
CA GLY A 181 -23.21 -7.63 17.83
C GLY A 181 -23.52 -8.43 16.57
N ALA A 182 -22.50 -9.07 15.94
CA ALA A 182 -22.73 -10.01 14.84
C ALA A 182 -23.80 -11.06 15.22
N GLU A 183 -24.81 -11.22 14.38
CA GLU A 183 -25.92 -12.16 14.61
C GLU A 183 -25.48 -13.62 14.38
N HIS A 184 -24.51 -13.83 13.47
CA HIS A 184 -24.00 -15.15 13.08
C HIS A 184 -22.55 -15.30 13.53
N MET A 185 -22.31 -15.18 14.85
CA MET A 185 -20.96 -15.18 15.45
C MET A 185 -20.15 -16.44 15.14
N ALA A 186 -20.78 -17.61 15.11
CA ALA A 186 -20.10 -18.88 14.84
C ALA A 186 -19.59 -18.93 13.38
N GLU A 187 -20.42 -18.52 12.44
CA GLU A 187 -20.10 -18.45 11.02
C GLU A 187 -19.05 -17.36 10.74
N ALA A 188 -19.14 -16.24 11.46
CA ALA A 188 -18.16 -15.15 11.36
C ALA A 188 -16.75 -15.61 11.80
N ARG A 189 -16.66 -16.36 12.91
CA ARG A 189 -15.38 -16.97 13.35
C ARG A 189 -14.86 -17.98 12.35
N ALA A 190 -15.73 -18.88 11.86
CA ALA A 190 -15.37 -19.85 10.84
C ALA A 190 -14.86 -19.19 9.55
N PHE A 191 -15.43 -18.05 9.16
CA PHE A 191 -14.96 -17.28 8.01
C PHE A 191 -13.55 -16.68 8.25
N VAL A 192 -13.29 -16.11 9.43
CA VAL A 192 -11.95 -15.58 9.78
C VAL A 192 -10.92 -16.71 9.76
N ASP A 193 -11.25 -17.88 10.34
CA ASP A 193 -10.36 -19.04 10.33
C ASP A 193 -10.15 -19.60 8.91
N PHE A 194 -11.18 -19.61 8.09
CA PHE A 194 -11.07 -20.00 6.68
C PHE A 194 -10.14 -19.08 5.89
N VAL A 195 -10.33 -17.76 6.00
CA VAL A 195 -9.51 -16.76 5.25
C VAL A 195 -8.05 -16.79 5.68
N THR A 196 -7.77 -17.09 6.95
CA THR A 196 -6.41 -17.24 7.48
C THR A 196 -5.88 -18.67 7.39
N GLY A 197 -6.70 -19.63 6.95
CA GLY A 197 -6.33 -21.03 6.74
C GLY A 197 -5.35 -21.22 5.58
N ARG A 198 -4.55 -22.28 5.61
CA ARG A 198 -3.49 -22.52 4.63
C ARG A 198 -4.00 -22.56 3.19
N ASP A 199 -5.12 -23.25 2.94
CA ASP A 199 -5.65 -23.41 1.58
C ASP A 199 -6.11 -22.06 0.99
N ALA A 200 -6.83 -21.26 1.79
CA ALA A 200 -7.26 -19.92 1.38
C ALA A 200 -6.05 -18.98 1.16
N GLN A 201 -5.07 -19.03 2.05
CA GLN A 201 -3.85 -18.22 1.94
C GLN A 201 -2.98 -18.64 0.75
N THR A 202 -2.93 -19.94 0.44
CA THR A 202 -2.28 -20.43 -0.79
C THR A 202 -3.00 -19.90 -2.03
N MET A 203 -4.33 -19.93 -2.06
CA MET A 203 -5.13 -19.37 -3.16
C MET A 203 -4.91 -17.85 -3.29
N ILE A 204 -4.88 -17.13 -2.17
CA ILE A 204 -4.60 -15.68 -2.14
C ILE A 204 -3.24 -15.39 -2.78
N ALA A 205 -2.21 -16.15 -2.44
CA ALA A 205 -0.87 -15.97 -3.00
C ALA A 205 -0.80 -16.34 -4.48
N THR A 206 -1.35 -17.49 -4.89
CA THR A 206 -1.13 -18.04 -6.25
C THR A 206 -2.15 -17.57 -7.29
N THR A 207 -3.31 -17.06 -6.87
CA THR A 207 -4.41 -16.69 -7.79
C THR A 207 -4.75 -15.20 -7.74
N LEU A 208 -4.55 -14.56 -6.59
CA LEU A 208 -4.88 -13.15 -6.40
C LEU A 208 -3.64 -12.25 -6.34
N ASP A 209 -2.45 -12.79 -6.56
CA ASP A 209 -1.19 -12.06 -6.58
C ASP A 209 -0.93 -11.25 -5.28
N ARG A 210 -1.41 -11.78 -4.15
CA ARG A 210 -1.30 -11.14 -2.83
C ARG A 210 -0.37 -11.92 -1.92
N ARG A 211 0.49 -11.23 -1.18
CA ARG A 211 1.34 -11.87 -0.18
C ARG A 211 0.52 -12.43 0.98
N SER A 212 0.84 -13.66 1.37
CA SER A 212 0.29 -14.30 2.55
C SER A 212 0.91 -13.72 3.83
N VAL A 213 0.12 -13.68 4.89
CA VAL A 213 0.64 -13.36 6.23
C VAL A 213 1.21 -14.60 6.95
N ARG A 214 1.12 -15.80 6.36
CA ARG A 214 1.56 -17.07 6.97
C ARG A 214 3.04 -17.34 6.68
N THR A 215 3.69 -18.02 7.62
CA THR A 215 5.08 -18.49 7.48
C THR A 215 5.22 -19.78 6.68
N ASP A 216 4.13 -20.50 6.44
CA ASP A 216 4.10 -21.82 5.80
C ASP A 216 3.39 -21.80 4.42
N VAL A 217 3.23 -20.62 3.83
CA VAL A 217 2.72 -20.42 2.46
C VAL A 217 3.81 -19.74 1.63
N GLU A 218 4.11 -20.31 0.47
CA GLU A 218 5.11 -19.78 -0.45
C GLU A 218 4.57 -18.52 -1.16
N GLU A 219 5.46 -17.55 -1.35
CA GLU A 219 5.16 -16.34 -2.12
C GLU A 219 5.19 -16.63 -3.63
N PRO A 220 4.52 -15.83 -4.48
CA PRO A 220 4.60 -15.98 -5.93
C PRO A 220 6.03 -15.84 -6.45
N ASP A 221 6.50 -16.75 -7.30
CA ASP A 221 7.88 -16.82 -7.82
C ASP A 221 8.35 -15.54 -8.55
N TYR A 222 7.42 -14.75 -9.10
CA TYR A 222 7.73 -13.51 -9.82
C TYR A 222 7.81 -12.28 -8.91
N LEU A 223 7.46 -12.41 -7.63
CA LEU A 223 7.67 -11.37 -6.62
C LEU A 223 9.00 -11.63 -5.88
N PRO A 224 9.73 -10.59 -5.49
CA PRO A 224 10.91 -10.77 -4.65
C PRO A 224 10.52 -11.30 -3.28
N ASP A 225 11.39 -12.10 -2.67
CA ASP A 225 11.24 -12.52 -1.28
C ASP A 225 11.09 -11.27 -0.39
N LYS A 226 10.10 -11.26 0.48
CA LYS A 226 9.85 -10.14 1.41
C LYS A 226 11.07 -9.82 2.26
N ASP A 227 11.82 -10.86 2.70
CA ASP A 227 13.00 -10.68 3.53
C ASP A 227 14.17 -10.00 2.78
N SER A 228 14.08 -9.92 1.43
CA SER A 228 15.02 -9.15 0.60
C SER A 228 14.67 -7.67 0.45
N LEU A 229 13.48 -7.26 0.85
CA LEU A 229 13.02 -5.88 0.75
C LEU A 229 13.53 -5.04 1.92
N HIS A 230 13.87 -3.79 1.64
CA HIS A 230 14.15 -2.81 2.69
C HIS A 230 12.84 -2.33 3.33
N ILE A 231 12.29 -3.12 4.26
CA ILE A 231 11.06 -2.75 4.98
C ILE A 231 11.40 -1.70 6.04
N ILE A 232 10.64 -0.61 6.04
CA ILE A 232 10.66 0.41 7.09
C ILE A 232 9.31 0.45 7.79
N TYR A 233 9.31 0.92 9.02
CA TYR A 233 8.12 0.97 9.86
C TYR A 233 7.78 2.41 10.21
N ASP A 234 6.51 2.74 10.14
CA ASP A 234 5.95 3.96 10.69
C ASP A 234 5.52 3.75 12.15
N ASP A 235 5.29 4.84 12.85
CA ASP A 235 4.64 4.81 14.16
C ASP A 235 3.12 4.98 13.97
N PRO A 236 2.30 3.94 14.21
CA PRO A 236 0.85 4.03 14.03
C PRO A 236 0.18 5.10 14.87
N ALA A 237 0.70 5.41 16.06
CA ALA A 237 0.16 6.46 16.93
C ALA A 237 0.40 7.84 16.31
N VAL A 238 1.62 8.09 15.83
CA VAL A 238 1.98 9.34 15.14
C VAL A 238 1.17 9.49 13.85
N VAL A 239 1.03 8.41 13.05
CA VAL A 239 0.24 8.42 11.81
C VAL A 239 -1.21 8.77 12.08
N ASN A 240 -1.84 8.12 13.08
CA ASN A 240 -3.25 8.37 13.41
C ASN A 240 -3.48 9.78 13.93
N GLU A 241 -2.61 10.27 14.83
CA GLU A 241 -2.71 11.63 15.39
C GLU A 241 -2.58 12.71 14.29
N ASN A 242 -1.71 12.49 13.31
CA ASN A 242 -1.41 13.49 12.29
C ASN A 242 -2.17 13.33 10.97
N LYS A 243 -2.99 12.30 10.79
CA LYS A 243 -3.66 11.99 9.52
C LYS A 243 -4.33 13.19 8.85
N GLN A 244 -5.20 13.88 9.58
CA GLN A 244 -5.92 15.03 9.01
C GLN A 244 -4.98 16.21 8.69
N LYS A 245 -4.00 16.45 9.55
CA LYS A 245 -2.97 17.48 9.36
C LYS A 245 -2.13 17.17 8.11
N TRP A 246 -1.72 15.93 7.93
CA TRP A 246 -0.89 15.52 6.79
C TRP A 246 -1.68 15.56 5.47
N LEU A 247 -2.93 15.11 5.47
CA LEU A 247 -3.79 15.21 4.28
C LEU A 247 -4.02 16.66 3.87
N SER A 248 -4.31 17.55 4.84
CA SER A 248 -4.47 18.99 4.57
C SER A 248 -3.17 19.60 4.04
N ARG A 249 -2.02 19.29 4.68
CA ARG A 249 -0.72 19.81 4.24
C ARG A 249 -0.34 19.34 2.83
N PHE A 250 -0.64 18.08 2.50
CA PHE A 250 -0.44 17.57 1.14
C PHE A 250 -1.29 18.34 0.12
N ASP A 251 -2.59 18.54 0.41
CA ASP A 251 -3.51 19.28 -0.48
C ASP A 251 -3.04 20.74 -0.66
N ASP A 252 -2.63 21.41 0.40
CA ASP A 252 -2.10 22.78 0.33
C ASP A 252 -0.83 22.86 -0.53
N ILE A 253 0.11 21.93 -0.35
CA ILE A 253 1.34 21.85 -1.17
C ILE A 253 0.99 21.61 -2.62
N PHE A 254 0.14 20.61 -2.91
CA PHE A 254 -0.24 20.25 -4.26
C PHE A 254 -0.94 21.43 -4.98
N ARG A 255 -1.87 22.12 -4.33
CA ARG A 255 -2.55 23.30 -4.90
C ARG A 255 -1.59 24.46 -5.17
N ALA A 256 -0.60 24.67 -4.31
CA ALA A 256 0.41 25.72 -4.53
C ALA A 256 1.18 25.47 -5.83
N THR A 257 1.54 24.22 -6.15
CA THR A 257 2.25 23.89 -7.39
C THR A 257 1.43 24.18 -8.66
N LEU A 258 0.08 24.12 -8.58
CA LEU A 258 -0.79 24.45 -9.71
C LEU A 258 -0.87 25.96 -10.01
N THR A 259 -0.60 26.80 -9.02
CA THR A 259 -0.68 28.26 -9.16
C THR A 259 0.64 28.90 -9.59
N GLU A 260 1.78 28.24 -9.35
CA GLU A 260 3.12 28.73 -9.69
C GLU A 260 3.54 28.41 -11.15
N GLY A 261 2.81 27.52 -11.84
CA GLY A 261 3.07 27.06 -13.20
C GLY A 261 2.25 27.74 -14.30
N GLY A 262 1.50 28.83 -13.97
CA GLY A 262 0.62 29.59 -14.88
C GLY A 262 1.21 30.91 -15.38
#